data_eb0c18c885fcb2f59226bbbf240a8c4a
#
_entry.id   eb0c18c885fcb2f59226bbbf240a8c4a
#
_cell.length_a   1.000
_cell.length_b   1.000
_cell.length_c   1.000
_cell.angle_alpha   90.00
_cell.angle_beta   90.00
_cell.angle_gamma   90.00
#
_symmetry.space_group_name_H-M   'P 1'
#
loop_
_entity.id
_entity.type
_entity.pdbx_description
1 polymer ?
#
loop_
_entity_poly.entity_id
_entity_poly.type
_entity_poly.pdbx_seq_one_letter_code
_entity_poly.pdbx_strand_id
1 'polypeptide(L)'
;MNIAIAGKMASGKTTLANHLVERGYQKVSLAGKVKEIARDLFQMEEKDRPLLQQIGMKMREIRPSVWIDYIIHLGEQHDNLVIDDVRFVNEARVLQEAGWIVIRLNIEDKLQKERLQNTYDNWEVHWDNRSDSSETEVMQILASDVNLELESGPDAIEEMMAYLDQRSS
;
A
#
# COMPACT_ATOMS: atom_id res chain seq x y z
N MET A 1 -8.66 -8.48 12.22
CA MET A 1 -9.16 -7.89 10.94
C MET A 1 -7.98 -7.27 10.22
N ASN A 2 -7.66 -7.68 8.99
CA ASN A 2 -6.51 -7.19 8.24
C ASN A 2 -6.94 -6.15 7.19
N ILE A 3 -6.15 -5.08 7.00
CA ILE A 3 -6.52 -3.93 6.19
C ILE A 3 -5.45 -3.66 5.13
N ALA A 4 -5.88 -3.44 3.89
CA ALA A 4 -5.05 -3.10 2.76
C ALA A 4 -5.48 -1.74 2.19
N ILE A 5 -4.54 -0.80 2.05
CA ILE A 5 -4.83 0.54 1.58
C ILE A 5 -4.15 0.74 0.22
N ALA A 6 -4.96 1.03 -0.78
CA ALA A 6 -4.55 1.35 -2.14
C ALA A 6 -4.76 2.85 -2.44
N GLY A 7 -3.99 3.40 -3.33
CA GLY A 7 -4.13 4.79 -3.76
C GLY A 7 -2.85 5.34 -4.38
N LYS A 8 -2.97 6.44 -5.10
CA LYS A 8 -1.85 7.15 -5.73
C LYS A 8 -0.82 7.65 -4.70
N MET A 9 0.36 8.03 -5.18
CA MET A 9 1.35 8.76 -4.38
C MET A 9 0.72 10.03 -3.79
N ALA A 10 1.13 10.40 -2.58
CA ALA A 10 0.64 11.55 -1.83
C ALA A 10 -0.87 11.55 -1.50
N SER A 11 -1.59 10.45 -1.72
CA SER A 11 -3.01 10.36 -1.35
C SER A 11 -3.27 10.34 0.16
N GLY A 12 -2.27 10.01 0.99
CA GLY A 12 -2.43 9.95 2.45
C GLY A 12 -2.55 8.52 3.01
N LYS A 13 -2.27 7.49 2.20
CA LYS A 13 -2.28 6.08 2.66
C LYS A 13 -1.51 5.84 3.94
N THR A 14 -0.30 6.39 4.01
CA THR A 14 0.57 6.25 5.17
C THR A 14 -0.03 6.91 6.41
N THR A 15 -0.74 8.01 6.24
CA THR A 15 -1.45 8.68 7.35
C THR A 15 -2.56 7.79 7.90
N LEU A 16 -3.37 7.18 7.03
CA LEU A 16 -4.41 6.21 7.45
C LEU A 16 -3.78 5.00 8.12
N ALA A 17 -2.72 4.43 7.53
CA ALA A 17 -2.02 3.28 8.10
C ALA A 17 -1.42 3.59 9.48
N ASN A 18 -0.80 4.75 9.66
CA ASN A 18 -0.24 5.16 10.94
C ASN A 18 -1.31 5.33 12.01
N HIS A 19 -2.50 5.87 11.64
CA HIS A 19 -3.63 5.97 12.56
C HIS A 19 -4.10 4.59 13.03
N LEU A 20 -4.12 3.59 12.14
CA LEU A 20 -4.41 2.20 12.52
C LEU A 20 -3.31 1.61 13.42
N VAL A 21 -2.03 1.93 13.18
CA VAL A 21 -0.93 1.51 14.06
C VAL A 21 -1.10 2.05 15.47
N GLU A 22 -1.50 3.31 15.64
CA GLU A 22 -1.83 3.90 16.94
C GLU A 22 -2.97 3.18 17.65
N ARG A 23 -3.82 2.48 16.90
CA ARG A 23 -4.91 1.64 17.41
C ARG A 23 -4.57 0.15 17.54
N GLY A 24 -3.29 -0.19 17.47
CA GLY A 24 -2.79 -1.54 17.73
C GLY A 24 -2.65 -2.42 16.49
N TYR A 25 -2.77 -1.87 15.28
CA TYR A 25 -2.45 -2.60 14.06
C TYR A 25 -0.93 -2.69 13.87
N GLN A 26 -0.46 -3.81 13.33
CA GLN A 26 0.92 -3.97 12.92
C GLN A 26 1.05 -3.63 11.44
N LYS A 27 1.89 -2.63 11.12
CA LYS A 27 2.19 -2.29 9.73
C LYS A 27 3.15 -3.30 9.12
N VAL A 28 2.76 -3.85 7.98
CA VAL A 28 3.58 -4.73 7.14
C VAL A 28 3.69 -4.14 5.74
N SER A 29 4.69 -4.56 4.96
CA SER A 29 4.95 -3.98 3.66
C SER A 29 5.70 -4.97 2.77
N LEU A 30 5.32 -5.05 1.50
CA LEU A 30 6.03 -5.82 0.48
C LEU A 30 7.46 -5.32 0.33
N ALA A 31 7.64 -4.00 0.24
CA ALA A 31 8.96 -3.37 0.15
C ALA A 31 9.80 -3.58 1.43
N GLY A 32 9.15 -3.72 2.58
CA GLY A 32 9.81 -4.05 3.85
C GLY A 32 10.49 -5.41 3.81
N LYS A 33 9.79 -6.43 3.30
CA LYS A 33 10.34 -7.79 3.17
C LYS A 33 11.48 -7.87 2.17
N VAL A 34 11.41 -7.15 1.06
CA VAL A 34 12.52 -7.05 0.11
C VAL A 34 13.78 -6.48 0.78
N LYS A 35 13.62 -5.42 1.60
CA LYS A 35 14.73 -4.81 2.34
C LYS A 35 15.31 -5.75 3.40
N GLU A 36 14.47 -6.49 4.09
CA GLU A 36 14.89 -7.51 5.06
C GLU A 36 15.78 -8.56 4.38
N ILE A 37 15.34 -9.15 3.26
CA ILE A 37 16.13 -10.08 2.47
C ILE A 37 17.46 -9.46 2.02
N ALA A 38 17.44 -8.20 1.56
CA ALA A 38 18.66 -7.51 1.14
C ALA A 38 19.66 -7.33 2.30
N ARG A 39 19.20 -7.04 3.50
CA ARG A 39 20.05 -6.93 4.70
C ARG A 39 20.59 -8.29 5.13
N ASP A 40 19.73 -9.28 5.22
CA ASP A 40 20.06 -10.58 5.79
C ASP A 40 20.97 -11.41 4.89
N LEU A 41 20.69 -11.42 3.57
CA LEU A 41 21.42 -12.27 2.62
C LEU A 41 22.55 -11.54 1.89
N PHE A 42 22.40 -10.24 1.64
CA PHE A 42 23.34 -9.44 0.87
C PHE A 42 24.07 -8.38 1.70
N GLN A 43 23.84 -8.34 3.03
CA GLN A 43 24.50 -7.43 3.96
C GLN A 43 24.34 -5.95 3.56
N MET A 44 23.16 -5.60 3.03
CA MET A 44 22.84 -4.22 2.64
C MET A 44 22.80 -3.32 3.88
N GLU A 45 23.78 -2.46 4.03
CA GLU A 45 23.83 -1.46 5.12
C GLU A 45 23.07 -0.19 4.76
N GLU A 46 23.35 0.36 3.58
CA GLU A 46 22.67 1.53 3.03
C GLU A 46 21.70 1.12 1.91
N LYS A 47 20.73 1.99 1.60
CA LYS A 47 19.70 1.71 0.60
C LYS A 47 20.29 1.55 -0.80
N ASP A 48 20.43 0.34 -1.25
CA ASP A 48 20.82 -0.04 -2.61
C ASP A 48 19.57 -0.32 -3.47
N ARG A 49 19.16 0.68 -4.26
CA ARG A 49 17.97 0.56 -5.13
C ARG A 49 18.11 -0.51 -6.20
N PRO A 50 19.23 -0.62 -6.96
CA PRO A 50 19.46 -1.69 -7.90
C PRO A 50 19.33 -3.10 -7.30
N LEU A 51 19.93 -3.33 -6.13
CA LEU A 51 19.82 -4.60 -5.41
C LEU A 51 18.37 -4.92 -5.03
N LEU A 52 17.66 -3.95 -4.46
CA LEU A 52 16.25 -4.14 -4.08
C LEU A 52 15.36 -4.46 -5.29
N GLN A 53 15.59 -3.79 -6.42
CA GLN A 53 14.87 -4.08 -7.66
C GLN A 53 15.19 -5.49 -8.20
N GLN A 54 16.45 -5.89 -8.18
CA GLN A 54 16.87 -7.23 -8.59
C GLN A 54 16.21 -8.31 -7.72
N ILE A 55 16.23 -8.18 -6.40
CA ILE A 55 15.57 -9.13 -5.49
C ILE A 55 14.08 -9.20 -5.82
N GLY A 56 13.42 -8.04 -5.91
CA GLY A 56 12.00 -7.97 -6.22
C GLY A 56 11.62 -8.66 -7.53
N MET A 57 12.41 -8.44 -8.59
CA MET A 57 12.20 -9.04 -9.91
C MET A 57 12.50 -10.53 -9.92
N LYS A 58 13.66 -10.94 -9.40
CA LYS A 58 14.09 -12.35 -9.42
C LYS A 58 13.14 -13.26 -8.62
N MET A 59 12.62 -12.78 -7.50
CA MET A 59 11.62 -13.52 -6.76
C MET A 59 10.30 -13.69 -7.54
N ARG A 60 9.88 -12.65 -8.31
CA ARG A 60 8.72 -12.76 -9.21
C ARG A 60 8.95 -13.66 -10.42
N GLU A 61 10.20 -13.80 -10.91
CA GLU A 61 10.53 -14.79 -11.94
C GLU A 61 10.31 -16.23 -11.43
N ILE A 62 10.59 -16.49 -10.15
CA ILE A 62 10.33 -17.79 -9.51
C ILE A 62 8.81 -17.99 -9.31
N ARG A 63 8.13 -17.00 -8.76
CA ARG A 63 6.69 -16.98 -8.54
C ARG A 63 6.13 -15.57 -8.68
N PRO A 64 5.33 -15.28 -9.71
CA PRO A 64 4.79 -13.92 -9.93
C PRO A 64 4.01 -13.34 -8.75
N SER A 65 3.31 -14.17 -7.98
CA SER A 65 2.51 -13.80 -6.80
C SER A 65 3.28 -13.79 -5.48
N VAL A 66 4.60 -14.07 -5.47
CA VAL A 66 5.37 -14.33 -4.24
C VAL A 66 5.18 -13.29 -3.13
N TRP A 67 5.10 -12.03 -3.49
CA TRP A 67 5.00 -10.95 -2.51
C TRP A 67 3.60 -10.87 -1.88
N ILE A 68 2.56 -11.02 -2.70
CA ILE A 68 1.19 -11.01 -2.19
C ILE A 68 0.88 -12.29 -1.41
N ASP A 69 1.37 -13.45 -1.87
CA ASP A 69 1.24 -14.73 -1.15
C ASP A 69 1.86 -14.62 0.25
N TYR A 70 3.00 -13.93 0.37
CA TYR A 70 3.65 -13.68 1.66
C TYR A 70 2.75 -12.84 2.60
N ILE A 71 2.13 -11.78 2.09
CA ILE A 71 1.22 -10.93 2.88
C ILE A 71 -0.03 -11.71 3.32
N ILE A 72 -0.59 -12.52 2.42
CA ILE A 72 -1.76 -13.36 2.75
C ILE A 72 -1.39 -14.36 3.84
N HIS A 73 -0.25 -15.03 3.70
CA HIS A 73 0.22 -15.99 4.70
C HIS A 73 0.45 -15.35 6.07
N LEU A 74 0.96 -14.12 6.11
CA LEU A 74 1.05 -13.36 7.36
C LEU A 74 -0.35 -13.08 7.94
N GLY A 75 -1.31 -12.72 7.10
CA GLY A 75 -2.68 -12.44 7.51
C GLY A 75 -3.43 -13.66 8.04
N GLU A 76 -3.05 -14.88 7.62
CA GLU A 76 -3.58 -16.12 8.18
C GLU A 76 -3.05 -16.42 9.60
N GLN A 77 -1.88 -15.90 9.93
CA GLN A 77 -1.21 -16.14 11.22
C GLN A 77 -1.42 -15.00 12.23
N HIS A 78 -1.74 -13.81 11.74
CA HIS A 78 -1.84 -12.61 12.56
C HIS A 78 -3.09 -11.81 12.22
N ASP A 79 -3.73 -11.28 13.24
CA ASP A 79 -4.78 -10.29 13.12
C ASP A 79 -4.22 -8.86 13.21
N ASN A 80 -5.05 -7.90 12.78
CA ASN A 80 -4.75 -6.48 12.87
C ASN A 80 -3.47 -6.06 12.14
N LEU A 81 -3.29 -6.61 10.93
CA LEU A 81 -2.25 -6.15 10.02
C LEU A 81 -2.78 -5.00 9.16
N VAL A 82 -1.90 -4.05 8.83
CA VAL A 82 -2.17 -3.01 7.83
C VAL A 82 -1.04 -2.93 6.81
N ILE A 83 -1.40 -2.90 5.52
CA ILE A 83 -0.51 -2.68 4.39
C ILE A 83 -0.94 -1.41 3.63
N ASP A 84 -0.01 -0.52 3.28
CA ASP A 84 -0.29 0.76 2.58
C ASP A 84 0.45 0.91 1.24
N ASP A 85 0.95 -0.18 0.70
CA ASP A 85 1.68 -0.20 -0.57
C ASP A 85 1.02 -1.06 -1.67
N VAL A 86 -0.30 -1.27 -1.57
CA VAL A 86 -1.09 -1.91 -2.65
C VAL A 86 -1.21 -0.97 -3.84
N ARG A 87 -0.80 -1.44 -5.03
CA ARG A 87 -0.72 -0.62 -6.24
C ARG A 87 -1.33 -1.27 -7.48
N PHE A 88 -1.49 -2.60 -7.48
CA PHE A 88 -1.92 -3.34 -8.65
C PHE A 88 -3.31 -3.96 -8.46
N VAL A 89 -4.05 -4.06 -9.57
CA VAL A 89 -5.43 -4.59 -9.57
C VAL A 89 -5.49 -6.01 -9.00
N ASN A 90 -4.55 -6.86 -9.40
CA ASN A 90 -4.51 -8.24 -8.92
C ASN A 90 -4.19 -8.33 -7.42
N GLU A 91 -3.38 -7.42 -6.88
CA GLU A 91 -3.08 -7.39 -5.45
C GLU A 91 -4.34 -7.07 -4.63
N ALA A 92 -5.09 -6.04 -5.03
CA ALA A 92 -6.34 -5.66 -4.36
C ALA A 92 -7.36 -6.80 -4.36
N ARG A 93 -7.57 -7.44 -5.52
CA ARG A 93 -8.51 -8.55 -5.66
C ARG A 93 -8.13 -9.74 -4.77
N VAL A 94 -6.89 -10.18 -4.85
CA VAL A 94 -6.42 -11.37 -4.10
C VAL A 94 -6.45 -11.12 -2.59
N LEU A 95 -6.14 -9.91 -2.13
CA LEU A 95 -6.28 -9.53 -0.73
C LEU A 95 -7.74 -9.55 -0.28
N GLN A 96 -8.65 -9.01 -1.08
CA GLN A 96 -10.08 -9.03 -0.75
C GLN A 96 -10.63 -10.47 -0.71
N GLU A 97 -10.26 -11.32 -1.68
CA GLU A 97 -10.62 -12.75 -1.69
C GLU A 97 -10.07 -13.51 -0.47
N ALA A 98 -8.91 -13.07 0.05
CA ALA A 98 -8.32 -13.60 1.28
C ALA A 98 -8.94 -13.01 2.58
N GLY A 99 -10.00 -12.22 2.46
CA GLY A 99 -10.73 -11.66 3.60
C GLY A 99 -10.14 -10.37 4.20
N TRP A 100 -9.19 -9.73 3.51
CA TRP A 100 -8.71 -8.40 3.89
C TRP A 100 -9.75 -7.34 3.54
N ILE A 101 -9.83 -6.30 4.35
CA ILE A 101 -10.58 -5.10 3.98
C ILE A 101 -9.70 -4.23 3.09
N VAL A 102 -10.09 -4.10 1.83
CA VAL A 102 -9.40 -3.26 0.86
C VAL A 102 -10.04 -1.88 0.84
N ILE A 103 -9.24 -0.85 1.13
CA ILE A 103 -9.63 0.56 1.12
C ILE A 103 -8.91 1.26 -0.02
N ARG A 104 -9.65 1.93 -0.91
CA ARG A 104 -9.07 2.79 -1.95
C ARG A 104 -9.18 4.25 -1.53
N LEU A 105 -8.04 4.94 -1.48
CA LEU A 105 -7.96 6.36 -1.19
C LEU A 105 -7.71 7.14 -2.48
N ASN A 106 -8.75 7.82 -2.95
CA ASN A 106 -8.73 8.66 -4.13
C ASN A 106 -8.11 10.03 -3.80
N ILE A 107 -7.48 10.65 -4.78
CA ILE A 107 -6.94 12.02 -4.65
C ILE A 107 -7.10 12.77 -5.97
N GLU A 108 -7.58 13.99 -5.92
CA GLU A 108 -7.62 14.89 -7.06
C GLU A 108 -6.20 15.32 -7.47
N ASP A 109 -5.96 15.46 -8.78
CA ASP A 109 -4.64 15.81 -9.32
C ASP A 109 -4.10 17.13 -8.77
N LYS A 110 -4.99 18.12 -8.53
CA LYS A 110 -4.61 19.42 -7.96
C LYS A 110 -4.05 19.26 -6.54
N LEU A 111 -4.76 18.52 -5.69
CA LEU A 111 -4.34 18.25 -4.31
C LEU A 111 -3.08 17.38 -4.26
N GLN A 112 -2.98 16.39 -5.16
CA GLN A 112 -1.79 15.54 -5.28
C GLN A 112 -0.56 16.38 -5.60
N LYS A 113 -0.67 17.28 -6.59
CA LYS A 113 0.42 18.17 -6.99
C LYS A 113 0.86 19.10 -5.85
N GLU A 114 -0.10 19.71 -5.16
CA GLU A 114 0.16 20.59 -4.01
C GLU A 114 0.91 19.83 -2.90
N ARG A 115 0.48 18.63 -2.56
CA ARG A 115 1.15 17.81 -1.55
C ARG A 115 2.56 17.39 -1.95
N LEU A 116 2.78 17.02 -3.22
CA LEU A 116 4.11 16.71 -3.73
C LEU A 116 5.04 17.92 -3.64
N GLN A 117 4.57 19.12 -4.01
CA GLN A 117 5.32 20.38 -3.90
C GLN A 117 5.71 20.69 -2.46
N ASN A 118 4.83 20.44 -1.50
CA ASN A 118 5.09 20.70 -0.08
C ASN A 118 5.99 19.64 0.59
N THR A 119 6.13 18.47 -0.02
CA THR A 119 6.83 17.33 0.61
C THR A 119 8.22 17.07 0.03
N TYR A 120 8.43 17.37 -1.25
CA TYR A 120 9.65 16.99 -1.98
C TYR A 120 10.27 18.17 -2.71
N ASP A 121 11.58 18.40 -2.53
CA ASP A 121 12.31 19.41 -3.29
C ASP A 121 12.34 19.12 -4.80
N ASN A 122 12.30 17.83 -5.16
CA ASN A 122 12.27 17.35 -6.56
C ASN A 122 10.86 16.86 -6.97
N TRP A 123 9.84 17.58 -6.57
CA TRP A 123 8.43 17.22 -6.78
C TRP A 123 8.05 17.02 -8.26
N GLU A 124 8.70 17.75 -9.19
CA GLU A 124 8.48 17.62 -10.64
C GLU A 124 8.75 16.18 -11.11
N VAL A 125 9.83 15.57 -10.63
CA VAL A 125 10.17 14.16 -10.96
C VAL A 125 9.07 13.22 -10.51
N HIS A 126 8.53 13.43 -9.31
CA HIS A 126 7.42 12.63 -8.79
C HIS A 126 6.13 12.87 -9.57
N TRP A 127 5.87 14.13 -9.98
CA TRP A 127 4.72 14.48 -10.79
C TRP A 127 4.78 13.90 -12.21
N ASP A 128 5.95 13.89 -12.83
CA ASP A 128 6.15 13.32 -14.16
C ASP A 128 6.02 11.79 -14.15
N ASN A 129 6.42 11.13 -13.05
CA ASN A 129 6.29 9.70 -12.86
C ASN A 129 4.85 9.24 -12.53
N ARG A 130 3.84 10.13 -12.49
CA ARG A 130 2.44 9.74 -12.26
C ARG A 130 1.85 8.86 -13.36
N SER A 131 2.52 8.76 -14.51
CA SER A 131 2.15 7.85 -15.62
C SER A 131 2.72 6.44 -15.46
N ASP A 132 3.54 6.19 -14.45
CA ASP A 132 4.07 4.85 -14.17
C ASP A 132 2.94 3.86 -13.91
N SER A 133 3.16 2.60 -14.24
CA SER A 133 2.17 1.55 -14.10
C SER A 133 1.62 1.47 -12.67
N SER A 134 2.47 1.65 -11.66
CA SER A 134 2.06 1.62 -10.25
C SER A 134 1.13 2.78 -9.82
N GLU A 135 1.12 3.89 -10.56
CA GLU A 135 0.25 5.04 -10.30
C GLU A 135 -1.03 4.97 -11.16
N THR A 136 -0.94 4.38 -12.35
CA THR A 136 -2.07 4.23 -13.27
C THR A 136 -2.91 2.99 -12.98
N GLU A 137 -2.31 1.86 -12.64
CA GLU A 137 -3.04 0.63 -12.35
C GLU A 137 -3.87 0.73 -11.06
N VAL A 138 -3.42 1.47 -10.06
CA VAL A 138 -4.21 1.68 -8.84
C VAL A 138 -5.58 2.32 -9.13
N MET A 139 -5.67 3.12 -10.19
CA MET A 139 -6.94 3.72 -10.65
C MET A 139 -7.83 2.73 -11.41
N GLN A 140 -7.26 1.60 -11.85
CA GLN A 140 -8.00 0.53 -12.56
C GLN A 140 -8.53 -0.54 -11.60
N ILE A 141 -8.21 -0.45 -10.30
CA ILE A 141 -8.81 -1.35 -9.29
C ILE A 141 -10.33 -1.19 -9.37
N LEU A 142 -11.02 -2.29 -9.60
CA LEU A 142 -12.47 -2.28 -9.74
C LEU A 142 -13.15 -1.98 -8.39
N ALA A 143 -14.28 -1.31 -8.44
CA ALA A 143 -15.10 -1.08 -7.23
C ALA A 143 -15.52 -2.39 -6.55
N SER A 144 -15.64 -3.49 -7.33
CA SER A 144 -15.90 -4.83 -6.79
C SER A 144 -14.76 -5.41 -5.95
N ASP A 145 -13.53 -4.95 -6.18
CA ASP A 145 -12.31 -5.41 -5.49
C ASP A 145 -11.95 -4.49 -4.31
N VAL A 146 -12.84 -3.57 -3.93
CA VAL A 146 -12.67 -2.58 -2.87
C VAL A 146 -13.87 -2.64 -1.91
N ASN A 147 -13.58 -2.62 -0.62
CA ASN A 147 -14.61 -2.62 0.42
C ASN A 147 -15.05 -1.21 0.81
N LEU A 148 -14.16 -0.23 0.69
CA LEU A 148 -14.40 1.17 1.02
C LEU A 148 -13.62 2.08 0.09
N GLU A 149 -14.29 3.07 -0.49
CA GLU A 149 -13.66 4.17 -1.21
C GLU A 149 -13.73 5.44 -0.38
N LEU A 150 -12.61 6.13 -0.28
CA LEU A 150 -12.46 7.38 0.46
C LEU A 150 -11.85 8.45 -0.42
N GLU A 151 -12.25 9.69 -0.19
CA GLU A 151 -11.59 10.85 -0.76
C GLU A 151 -10.49 11.35 0.17
N SER A 152 -9.36 11.71 -0.42
CA SER A 152 -8.21 12.24 0.32
C SER A 152 -8.53 13.60 0.92
N GLY A 153 -8.68 13.65 2.23
CA GLY A 153 -9.10 14.85 2.95
C GLY A 153 -9.02 14.67 4.46
N PRO A 154 -9.47 15.70 5.21
CA PRO A 154 -9.47 15.68 6.66
C PRO A 154 -10.40 14.60 7.25
N ASP A 155 -11.48 14.27 6.54
CA ASP A 155 -12.52 13.37 7.03
C ASP A 155 -12.21 11.88 6.78
N ALA A 156 -11.20 11.58 5.94
CA ALA A 156 -10.86 10.21 5.54
C ALA A 156 -10.59 9.26 6.71
N ILE A 157 -10.00 9.75 7.79
CA ILE A 157 -9.73 8.94 9.00
C ILE A 157 -11.05 8.62 9.70
N GLU A 158 -11.93 9.61 9.88
CA GLU A 158 -13.21 9.44 10.56
C GLU A 158 -14.11 8.48 9.79
N GLU A 159 -14.22 8.64 8.48
CA GLU A 159 -14.98 7.75 7.59
C GLU A 159 -14.45 6.31 7.62
N MET A 160 -13.11 6.15 7.55
CA MET A 160 -12.49 4.84 7.69
C MET A 160 -12.86 4.17 9.00
N MET A 161 -12.74 4.89 10.11
CA MET A 161 -13.01 4.35 11.43
C MET A 161 -14.47 4.00 11.62
N ALA A 162 -15.40 4.86 11.17
CA ALA A 162 -16.83 4.58 11.22
C ALA A 162 -17.18 3.28 10.46
N TYR A 163 -16.54 3.05 9.30
CA TYR A 163 -16.73 1.83 8.53
C TYR A 163 -16.20 0.59 9.25
N LEU A 164 -15.01 0.66 9.86
CA LEU A 164 -14.39 -0.47 10.55
C LEU A 164 -15.13 -0.83 11.84
N ASP A 165 -15.60 0.16 12.60
CA ASP A 165 -16.35 -0.05 13.84
C ASP A 165 -17.66 -0.80 13.60
N GLN A 166 -18.36 -0.54 12.48
CA GLN A 166 -19.57 -1.27 12.09
C GLN A 166 -19.31 -2.75 11.79
N ARG A 167 -18.10 -3.14 11.46
CA ARG A 167 -17.70 -4.53 11.13
C ARG A 167 -17.07 -5.28 12.29
N SER A 168 -16.74 -4.57 13.36
CA SER A 168 -16.18 -5.15 14.58
C SER A 168 -17.25 -5.51 15.61
N SER A 169 -18.50 -5.12 15.35
CA SER A 169 -19.68 -5.42 16.16
C SER A 169 -20.36 -6.69 15.69
#